data_2cc0f303795b064dc079038c67d84a03
#
_entry.id   2cc0f303795b064dc079038c67d84a03
#
_cell.length_a   1.000
_cell.length_b   1.000
_cell.length_c   1.000
_cell.angle_alpha   90.00
_cell.angle_beta   90.00
_cell.angle_gamma   90.00
#
_symmetry.space_group_name_H-M   'P 1'
#
loop_
_entity.id
_entity.type
_entity.pdbx_description
1 polymer ?
#
loop_
_entity_poly.entity_id
_entity_poly.type
_entity_poly.pdbx_seq_one_letter_code
_entity_poly.pdbx_strand_id
1 'polypeptide(L)'
;DKSGTRIVDFTHLGAEELGGIYEGLLELHPSLDAGTGEFRLTTGAGNERKTSGSYYTPSDLIALVLDEALDPVLDDAGHDEQALLSVTVCDPACGSGHFLVAAARRIAVRLAAVRSGESEPTPSAVQVALRDVVAHCIYGVDLNPMAAELAKVSLWLEAVEPGKPMAFLDANIRVGNALLGTTPALMAGGVPDEAFAALTGD
;
A
#
# COMPACT_ATOMS: atom_id res chain seq x y z
N ASP A 1 -30.47 30.29 5.42
CA ASP A 1 -29.51 29.18 5.32
C ASP A 1 -28.84 29.19 3.94
N LYS A 2 -27.65 29.78 3.87
CA LYS A 2 -26.90 29.88 2.61
C LYS A 2 -25.98 28.67 2.55
N SER A 3 -26.42 27.57 1.95
CA SER A 3 -25.54 26.48 1.56
C SER A 3 -24.65 26.94 0.41
N GLY A 4 -23.58 27.64 0.76
CA GLY A 4 -22.56 27.98 -0.19
C GLY A 4 -21.81 26.71 -0.61
N THR A 5 -21.74 26.44 -1.89
CA THR A 5 -20.86 25.41 -2.43
C THR A 5 -19.44 25.70 -1.98
N ARG A 6 -18.87 24.86 -1.12
CA ARG A 6 -17.50 24.99 -0.66
C ARG A 6 -16.61 24.21 -1.63
N ILE A 7 -15.65 24.88 -2.23
CA ILE A 7 -14.60 24.21 -3.01
C ILE A 7 -13.74 23.45 -2.00
N VAL A 8 -13.60 22.14 -2.21
CA VAL A 8 -12.69 21.31 -1.41
C VAL A 8 -11.29 21.49 -1.97
N ASP A 9 -10.36 21.89 -1.10
CA ASP A 9 -8.96 22.00 -1.47
C ASP A 9 -8.26 20.66 -1.18
N PHE A 10 -7.76 20.02 -2.23
CA PHE A 10 -7.03 18.76 -2.16
C PHE A 10 -5.50 18.92 -2.19
N THR A 11 -5.00 20.16 -2.13
CA THR A 11 -3.57 20.48 -2.28
C THR A 11 -2.71 19.81 -1.21
N HIS A 12 -3.28 19.53 -0.05
CA HIS A 12 -2.60 18.93 1.09
C HIS A 12 -3.03 17.49 1.37
N LEU A 13 -3.69 16.85 0.40
CA LEU A 13 -4.11 15.46 0.53
C LEU A 13 -2.89 14.55 0.31
N GLY A 14 -2.38 13.96 1.39
CA GLY A 14 -1.32 12.97 1.34
C GLY A 14 -1.86 11.54 1.15
N ALA A 15 -0.93 10.59 1.05
CA ALA A 15 -1.27 9.17 0.91
C ALA A 15 -2.08 8.64 2.10
N GLU A 16 -1.81 9.15 3.28
CA GLU A 16 -2.48 8.79 4.55
C GLU A 16 -3.94 9.24 4.57
N GLU A 17 -4.19 10.49 4.23
CA GLU A 17 -5.53 11.04 4.15
C GLU A 17 -6.34 10.38 3.04
N LEU A 18 -5.71 10.07 1.91
CA LEU A 18 -6.34 9.37 0.79
C LEU A 18 -6.80 7.96 1.22
N GLY A 19 -5.95 7.22 1.92
CA GLY A 19 -6.29 5.92 2.50
C GLY A 19 -7.44 6.00 3.50
N GLY A 20 -7.41 6.95 4.44
CA GLY A 20 -8.45 7.17 5.43
C GLY A 20 -9.81 7.56 4.82
N ILE A 21 -9.81 8.41 3.78
CA ILE A 21 -11.03 8.76 3.05
C ILE A 21 -11.60 7.52 2.35
N TYR A 22 -10.76 6.72 1.71
CA TYR A 22 -11.19 5.50 1.02
C TYR A 22 -11.85 4.52 1.99
N GLU A 23 -11.22 4.24 3.12
CA GLU A 23 -11.76 3.34 4.13
C GLU A 23 -13.09 3.84 4.71
N GLY A 24 -13.19 5.16 4.93
CA GLY A 24 -14.44 5.78 5.34
C GLY A 24 -15.55 5.66 4.29
N LEU A 25 -15.21 5.74 3.00
CA LEU A 25 -16.17 5.60 1.91
C LEU A 25 -16.64 4.15 1.73
N LEU A 26 -15.82 3.15 2.06
CA LEU A 26 -16.23 1.74 2.00
C LEU A 26 -17.37 1.39 2.97
N GLU A 27 -17.60 2.20 4.01
CA GLU A 27 -18.71 2.03 4.92
C GLU A 27 -20.04 2.63 4.42
N LEU A 28 -19.99 3.42 3.37
CA LEU A 28 -21.12 4.18 2.87
C LEU A 28 -21.76 3.48 1.68
N HIS A 29 -23.02 3.08 1.84
CA HIS A 29 -23.84 2.51 0.77
C HIS A 29 -24.72 3.58 0.16
N PRO A 30 -24.55 3.87 -1.15
CA PRO A 30 -25.46 4.78 -1.82
C PRO A 30 -26.84 4.12 -1.98
N SER A 31 -27.87 4.81 -1.60
CA SER A 31 -29.26 4.43 -1.87
C SER A 31 -30.01 5.56 -2.54
N LEU A 32 -30.76 5.23 -3.58
CA LEU A 32 -31.64 6.16 -4.28
C LEU A 32 -33.07 5.68 -4.12
N ASP A 33 -33.91 6.49 -3.49
CA ASP A 33 -35.34 6.23 -3.46
C ASP A 33 -35.96 6.63 -4.82
N ALA A 34 -36.40 5.62 -5.57
CA ALA A 34 -36.95 5.82 -6.90
C ALA A 34 -38.30 6.58 -6.90
N GLY A 35 -39.01 6.63 -5.76
CA GLY A 35 -40.30 7.31 -5.64
C GLY A 35 -40.16 8.79 -5.31
N THR A 36 -39.18 9.14 -4.48
CA THR A 36 -38.94 10.51 -4.04
C THR A 36 -37.76 11.19 -4.75
N GLY A 37 -36.90 10.41 -5.43
CA GLY A 37 -35.64 10.89 -6.00
C GLY A 37 -34.58 11.25 -4.95
N GLU A 38 -34.81 10.88 -3.70
CA GLU A 38 -33.90 11.22 -2.61
C GLU A 38 -32.68 10.28 -2.62
N PHE A 39 -31.49 10.89 -2.66
CA PHE A 39 -30.22 10.19 -2.52
C PHE A 39 -29.78 10.21 -1.05
N ARG A 40 -29.41 9.05 -0.52
CA ARG A 40 -28.85 8.89 0.82
C ARG A 40 -27.59 8.06 0.78
N LEU A 41 -26.64 8.44 1.62
CA LEU A 41 -25.50 7.59 1.98
C LEU A 41 -25.81 7.00 3.36
N THR A 42 -25.97 5.69 3.42
CA THR A 42 -26.27 4.97 4.67
C THR A 42 -25.06 4.15 5.05
N THR A 43 -24.73 4.10 6.33
CA THR A 43 -23.76 3.15 6.85
C THR A 43 -24.39 1.77 6.85
N GLY A 44 -23.80 0.84 6.14
CA GLY A 44 -24.28 -0.55 6.12
C GLY A 44 -24.30 -1.15 7.52
N ALA A 45 -25.38 -1.82 7.86
CA ALA A 45 -25.51 -2.53 9.13
C ALA A 45 -24.53 -3.76 9.10
N GLY A 46 -23.30 -3.49 9.41
CA GLY A 46 -22.43 -4.43 10.14
C GLY A 46 -21.52 -5.26 9.31
N ASN A 47 -21.24 -5.74 8.31
CA ASN A 47 -20.23 -6.80 8.05
C ASN A 47 -19.26 -6.60 6.86
N GLU A 48 -19.37 -5.53 6.10
CA GLU A 48 -18.55 -5.38 4.89
C GLU A 48 -17.08 -5.06 5.19
N ARG A 49 -16.78 -4.35 6.28
CA ARG A 49 -15.38 -4.27 6.78
C ARG A 49 -14.80 -5.63 7.10
N LYS A 50 -15.61 -6.54 7.67
CA LYS A 50 -15.16 -7.90 7.97
C LYS A 50 -14.99 -8.76 6.72
N THR A 51 -15.77 -8.48 5.68
CA THR A 51 -15.70 -9.19 4.40
C THR A 51 -14.63 -8.64 3.46
N SER A 52 -14.38 -7.32 3.49
CA SER A 52 -13.32 -6.70 2.68
C SER A 52 -11.94 -6.78 3.33
N GLY A 53 -11.88 -7.06 4.66
CA GLY A 53 -10.62 -7.10 5.40
C GLY A 53 -9.91 -5.75 5.51
N SER A 54 -10.59 -4.64 5.19
CA SER A 54 -10.00 -3.31 5.18
C SER A 54 -9.95 -2.73 6.57
N TYR A 55 -8.76 -2.71 7.16
CA TYR A 55 -8.49 -2.13 8.47
C TYR A 55 -7.36 -1.11 8.36
N TYR A 56 -7.61 0.10 8.87
CA TYR A 56 -6.54 1.08 9.04
C TYR A 56 -5.55 0.59 10.11
N THR A 57 -4.28 0.54 9.74
CA THR A 57 -3.21 0.20 10.68
C THR A 57 -2.68 1.50 11.30
N PRO A 58 -2.77 1.68 12.63
CA PRO A 58 -2.26 2.88 13.29
C PRO A 58 -0.77 3.11 13.01
N SER A 59 -0.39 4.37 12.80
CA SER A 59 0.99 4.75 12.45
C SER A 59 2.01 4.30 13.50
N ASP A 60 1.63 4.31 14.80
CA ASP A 60 2.50 3.83 15.88
C ASP A 60 2.79 2.33 15.77
N LEU A 61 1.81 1.54 15.33
CA LEU A 61 1.99 0.11 15.11
C LEU A 61 2.88 -0.14 13.89
N ILE A 62 2.70 0.63 12.82
CA ILE A 62 3.57 0.57 11.64
C ILE A 62 5.00 0.89 12.04
N ALA A 63 5.22 1.97 12.80
CA ALA A 63 6.54 2.36 13.28
C ALA A 63 7.20 1.23 14.08
N LEU A 64 6.48 0.64 15.03
CA LEU A 64 6.98 -0.46 15.85
C LEU A 64 7.42 -1.67 15.00
N VAL A 65 6.59 -2.07 14.02
CA VAL A 65 6.92 -3.20 13.14
C VAL A 65 8.16 -2.87 12.29
N LEU A 66 8.27 -1.66 11.77
CA LEU A 66 9.43 -1.25 10.99
C LEU A 66 10.71 -1.18 11.84
N ASP A 67 10.61 -0.70 13.09
CA ASP A 67 11.74 -0.66 14.02
C ASP A 67 12.29 -2.07 14.31
N GLU A 68 11.40 -3.03 14.48
CA GLU A 68 11.77 -4.40 14.86
C GLU A 68 12.12 -5.32 13.68
N ALA A 69 11.51 -5.08 12.50
CA ALA A 69 11.67 -5.98 11.36
C ALA A 69 12.49 -5.39 10.21
N LEU A 70 12.39 -4.09 9.94
CA LEU A 70 13.06 -3.46 8.81
C LEU A 70 14.41 -2.85 9.20
N ASP A 71 14.47 -2.12 10.31
CA ASP A 71 15.71 -1.43 10.71
C ASP A 71 16.91 -2.37 10.88
N PRO A 72 16.78 -3.55 11.50
CA PRO A 72 17.89 -4.50 11.57
C PRO A 72 18.42 -4.92 10.18
N VAL A 73 17.51 -5.11 9.22
CA VAL A 73 17.89 -5.47 7.83
C VAL A 73 18.62 -4.32 7.15
N LEU A 74 18.19 -3.08 7.39
CA LEU A 74 18.86 -1.89 6.86
C LEU A 74 20.21 -1.66 7.53
N ASP A 75 20.34 -1.97 8.81
CA ASP A 75 21.62 -1.89 9.53
C ASP A 75 22.62 -2.94 9.02
N ASP A 76 22.15 -4.16 8.71
CA ASP A 76 22.98 -5.21 8.09
C ASP A 76 23.40 -4.84 6.66
N ALA A 77 22.56 -4.16 5.89
CA ALA A 77 22.90 -3.61 4.57
C ALA A 77 23.97 -2.51 4.66
N GLY A 78 24.04 -1.82 5.80
CA GLY A 78 25.06 -0.83 6.13
C GLY A 78 25.08 0.37 5.18
N HIS A 79 26.27 0.70 4.65
CA HIS A 79 26.49 1.85 3.78
C HIS A 79 26.64 1.41 2.29
N ASP A 80 26.08 0.28 1.92
CA ASP A 80 26.10 -0.22 0.55
C ASP A 80 24.77 0.09 -0.14
N GLU A 81 24.82 0.96 -1.15
CA GLU A 81 23.67 1.34 -1.95
C GLU A 81 23.00 0.14 -2.61
N GLN A 82 23.79 -0.77 -3.16
CA GLN A 82 23.31 -1.98 -3.84
C GLN A 82 22.60 -2.92 -2.85
N ALA A 83 23.16 -3.08 -1.66
CA ALA A 83 22.55 -3.87 -0.60
C ALA A 83 21.21 -3.28 -0.16
N LEU A 84 21.15 -1.95 0.04
CA LEU A 84 19.90 -1.25 0.39
C LEU A 84 18.83 -1.40 -0.70
N LEU A 85 19.19 -1.27 -1.98
CA LEU A 85 18.25 -1.45 -3.11
C LEU A 85 17.87 -2.92 -3.35
N SER A 86 18.56 -3.86 -2.73
CA SER A 86 18.22 -5.29 -2.77
C SER A 86 17.25 -5.70 -1.67
N VAL A 87 17.02 -4.83 -0.67
CA VAL A 87 16.01 -5.07 0.35
C VAL A 87 14.62 -5.09 -0.28
N THR A 88 13.84 -6.11 0.03
CA THR A 88 12.47 -6.24 -0.45
C THR A 88 11.50 -6.24 0.71
N VAL A 89 10.50 -5.37 0.64
CA VAL A 89 9.37 -5.31 1.56
C VAL A 89 8.12 -5.73 0.79
N CYS A 90 7.43 -6.73 1.29
CA CYS A 90 6.18 -7.20 0.70
C CYS A 90 5.07 -7.19 1.74
N ASP A 91 3.99 -6.48 1.43
CA ASP A 91 2.76 -6.51 2.23
C ASP A 91 1.72 -7.37 1.50
N PRO A 92 1.35 -8.55 2.04
CA PRO A 92 0.42 -9.47 1.41
C PRO A 92 -1.06 -9.06 1.52
N ALA A 93 -1.37 -7.98 2.22
CA ALA A 93 -2.71 -7.39 2.37
C ALA A 93 -2.60 -5.86 2.46
N CYS A 94 -2.02 -5.26 1.41
CA CYS A 94 -1.45 -3.91 1.47
C CYS A 94 -2.49 -2.78 1.62
N GLY A 95 -3.78 -3.05 1.44
CA GLY A 95 -4.81 -2.01 1.50
C GLY A 95 -4.48 -0.86 0.55
N SER A 96 -4.60 0.37 1.05
CA SER A 96 -4.21 1.60 0.36
C SER A 96 -2.69 1.89 0.35
N GLY A 97 -1.86 0.97 0.85
CA GLY A 97 -0.40 1.05 0.79
C GLY A 97 0.26 1.81 1.93
N HIS A 98 -0.44 2.06 3.03
CA HIS A 98 0.06 2.88 4.14
C HIS A 98 1.36 2.32 4.75
N PHE A 99 1.37 1.01 5.03
CA PHE A 99 2.57 0.32 5.53
C PHE A 99 3.72 0.40 4.51
N LEU A 100 3.43 0.20 3.23
CA LEU A 100 4.42 0.25 2.16
C LEU A 100 5.03 1.64 1.98
N VAL A 101 4.22 2.70 2.10
CA VAL A 101 4.69 4.09 2.08
C VAL A 101 5.65 4.36 3.23
N ALA A 102 5.29 3.93 4.44
CA ALA A 102 6.16 4.13 5.61
C ALA A 102 7.49 3.38 5.46
N ALA A 103 7.46 2.14 4.98
CA ALA A 103 8.65 1.35 4.69
C ALA A 103 9.53 2.02 3.61
N ALA A 104 8.91 2.49 2.52
CA ALA A 104 9.62 3.18 1.45
C ALA A 104 10.35 4.43 1.94
N ARG A 105 9.68 5.26 2.74
CA ARG A 105 10.28 6.45 3.35
C ARG A 105 11.50 6.10 4.20
N ARG A 106 11.41 5.03 5.02
CA ARG A 106 12.48 4.60 5.90
C ARG A 106 13.72 4.14 5.12
N ILE A 107 13.54 3.32 4.10
CA ILE A 107 14.63 2.88 3.21
C ILE A 107 15.22 4.08 2.46
N ALA A 108 14.39 4.99 1.96
CA ALA A 108 14.84 6.14 1.19
C ALA A 108 15.73 7.10 2.01
N VAL A 109 15.44 7.31 3.29
CA VAL A 109 16.31 8.12 4.17
C VAL A 109 17.69 7.47 4.29
N ARG A 110 17.77 6.15 4.50
CA ARG A 110 19.05 5.41 4.56
C ARG A 110 19.81 5.49 3.24
N LEU A 111 19.12 5.26 2.12
CA LEU A 111 19.71 5.33 0.78
C LEU A 111 20.23 6.73 0.46
N ALA A 112 19.46 7.77 0.80
CA ALA A 112 19.87 9.16 0.61
C ALA A 112 21.11 9.52 1.45
N ALA A 113 21.18 9.05 2.69
CA ALA A 113 22.35 9.22 3.55
C ALA A 113 23.60 8.57 2.96
N VAL A 114 23.48 7.36 2.43
CA VAL A 114 24.59 6.66 1.77
C VAL A 114 25.05 7.41 0.52
N ARG A 115 24.12 7.89 -0.30
CA ARG A 115 24.44 8.62 -1.55
C ARG A 115 25.07 9.98 -1.32
N SER A 116 24.63 10.70 -0.29
CA SER A 116 25.17 12.04 0.03
C SER A 116 26.42 11.99 0.91
N GLY A 117 26.62 10.90 1.65
CA GLY A 117 27.64 10.81 2.70
C GLY A 117 27.29 11.61 3.97
N GLU A 118 26.03 12.05 4.08
CA GLU A 118 25.53 12.86 5.21
C GLU A 118 24.61 12.02 6.08
N SER A 119 24.74 12.12 7.40
CA SER A 119 23.85 11.43 8.35
C SER A 119 22.41 11.96 8.31
N GLU A 120 22.24 13.24 7.93
CA GLU A 120 20.94 13.88 7.77
C GLU A 120 20.80 14.40 6.32
N PRO A 121 20.31 13.57 5.39
CA PRO A 121 20.18 13.96 3.99
C PRO A 121 19.11 15.02 3.79
N THR A 122 19.30 15.86 2.78
CA THR A 122 18.30 16.88 2.43
C THR A 122 16.98 16.25 1.96
N PRO A 123 15.83 16.96 2.14
CA PRO A 123 14.54 16.46 1.64
C PRO A 123 14.55 16.12 0.14
N SER A 124 15.29 16.90 -0.66
CA SER A 124 15.43 16.63 -2.10
C SER A 124 16.22 15.34 -2.38
N ALA A 125 17.25 15.05 -1.62
CA ALA A 125 18.00 13.80 -1.74
C ALA A 125 17.14 12.59 -1.36
N VAL A 126 16.34 12.72 -0.31
CA VAL A 126 15.38 11.69 0.10
C VAL A 126 14.33 11.46 -0.98
N GLN A 127 13.82 12.54 -1.61
CA GLN A 127 12.82 12.42 -2.68
C GLN A 127 13.37 11.66 -3.90
N VAL A 128 14.61 11.91 -4.30
CA VAL A 128 15.27 11.17 -5.38
C VAL A 128 15.46 9.70 -5.01
N ALA A 129 15.91 9.42 -3.78
CA ALA A 129 16.09 8.06 -3.28
C ALA A 129 14.77 7.29 -3.20
N LEU A 130 13.69 7.96 -2.78
CA LEU A 130 12.36 7.37 -2.63
C LEU A 130 11.82 6.78 -3.94
N ARG A 131 12.09 7.45 -5.06
CA ARG A 131 11.72 6.95 -6.39
C ARG A 131 12.36 5.59 -6.70
N ASP A 132 13.66 5.45 -6.43
CA ASP A 132 14.37 4.21 -6.69
C ASP A 132 13.92 3.10 -5.73
N VAL A 133 13.69 3.45 -4.46
CA VAL A 133 13.17 2.52 -3.45
C VAL A 133 11.79 1.99 -3.83
N VAL A 134 10.88 2.86 -4.24
CA VAL A 134 9.52 2.44 -4.67
C VAL A 134 9.59 1.51 -5.88
N ALA A 135 10.53 1.75 -6.80
CA ALA A 135 10.68 0.93 -7.99
C ALA A 135 11.30 -0.47 -7.72
N HIS A 136 12.18 -0.59 -6.73
CA HIS A 136 12.99 -1.79 -6.53
C HIS A 136 12.66 -2.57 -5.26
N CYS A 137 12.25 -1.88 -4.19
CA CYS A 137 12.16 -2.47 -2.85
C CYS A 137 10.72 -2.81 -2.42
N ILE A 138 9.70 -2.20 -3.02
CA ILE A 138 8.33 -2.20 -2.50
C ILE A 138 7.44 -3.10 -3.33
N TYR A 139 6.77 -4.04 -2.65
CA TYR A 139 5.85 -5.01 -3.23
C TYR A 139 4.60 -5.12 -2.38
N GLY A 140 3.45 -5.34 -3.02
CA GLY A 140 2.18 -5.49 -2.32
C GLY A 140 1.17 -6.33 -3.08
N VAL A 141 0.29 -6.96 -2.32
CA VAL A 141 -0.86 -7.67 -2.86
C VAL A 141 -2.09 -7.26 -2.07
N ASP A 142 -3.20 -7.06 -2.73
CA ASP A 142 -4.49 -6.91 -2.06
C ASP A 142 -5.57 -7.65 -2.83
N LEU A 143 -6.55 -8.19 -2.10
CA LEU A 143 -7.70 -8.87 -2.68
C LEU A 143 -8.64 -7.88 -3.39
N ASN A 144 -8.71 -6.64 -2.86
CA ASN A 144 -9.55 -5.58 -3.39
C ASN A 144 -8.82 -4.81 -4.49
N PRO A 145 -9.31 -4.84 -5.76
CA PRO A 145 -8.67 -4.11 -6.85
C PRO A 145 -8.54 -2.61 -6.60
N MET A 146 -9.54 -1.99 -5.96
CA MET A 146 -9.51 -0.57 -5.67
C MET A 146 -8.44 -0.22 -4.63
N ALA A 147 -8.24 -1.07 -3.62
CA ALA A 147 -7.18 -0.89 -2.64
C ALA A 147 -5.81 -0.96 -3.31
N ALA A 148 -5.58 -1.95 -4.17
CA ALA A 148 -4.33 -2.07 -4.92
C ALA A 148 -4.05 -0.85 -5.82
N GLU A 149 -5.08 -0.31 -6.50
CA GLU A 149 -4.93 0.92 -7.29
C GLU A 149 -4.60 2.13 -6.41
N LEU A 150 -5.24 2.24 -5.24
CA LEU A 150 -4.91 3.31 -4.28
C LEU A 150 -3.50 3.17 -3.73
N ALA A 151 -3.04 1.96 -3.46
CA ALA A 151 -1.66 1.72 -3.03
C ALA A 151 -0.65 2.21 -4.09
N LYS A 152 -0.92 1.96 -5.38
CA LYS A 152 -0.11 2.49 -6.48
C LYS A 152 -0.12 4.02 -6.50
N VAL A 153 -1.30 4.64 -6.35
CA VAL A 153 -1.42 6.11 -6.31
C VAL A 153 -0.68 6.69 -5.10
N SER A 154 -0.82 6.08 -3.92
CA SER A 154 -0.14 6.51 -2.70
C SER A 154 1.37 6.47 -2.85
N LEU A 155 1.91 5.35 -3.34
CA LEU A 155 3.35 5.20 -3.59
C LEU A 155 3.84 6.14 -4.69
N TRP A 156 3.04 6.39 -5.71
CA TRP A 156 3.38 7.34 -6.76
C TRP A 156 3.43 8.78 -6.24
N LEU A 157 2.43 9.21 -5.44
CA LEU A 157 2.42 10.54 -4.83
C LEU A 157 3.66 10.80 -3.97
N GLU A 158 4.09 9.77 -3.23
CA GLU A 158 5.31 9.83 -2.43
C GLU A 158 6.58 9.95 -3.29
N ALA A 159 6.63 9.19 -4.39
CA ALA A 159 7.83 9.07 -5.23
C ALA A 159 7.85 10.04 -6.41
N VAL A 160 6.87 10.98 -6.50
CA VAL A 160 6.77 11.90 -7.62
C VAL A 160 7.98 12.84 -7.69
N GLU A 161 8.61 12.89 -8.86
CA GLU A 161 9.71 13.80 -9.15
C GLU A 161 9.35 14.64 -10.38
N PRO A 162 9.34 15.97 -10.26
CA PRO A 162 8.97 16.86 -11.37
C PRO A 162 9.81 16.59 -12.61
N GLY A 163 9.13 16.43 -13.76
CA GLY A 163 9.78 16.21 -15.06
C GLY A 163 10.21 14.78 -15.34
N LYS A 164 10.01 13.85 -14.41
CA LYS A 164 10.27 12.42 -14.66
C LYS A 164 8.97 11.63 -14.84
N PRO A 165 8.98 10.59 -15.70
CA PRO A 165 7.80 9.74 -15.87
C PRO A 165 7.53 8.94 -14.60
N MET A 166 6.28 8.56 -14.41
CA MET A 166 5.83 7.67 -13.34
C MET A 166 6.51 6.31 -13.43
N ALA A 167 6.89 5.73 -12.29
CA ALA A 167 7.28 4.33 -12.22
C ALA A 167 6.05 3.44 -12.47
N PHE A 168 6.21 2.38 -13.27
CA PHE A 168 5.15 1.40 -13.47
C PHE A 168 5.11 0.45 -12.28
N LEU A 169 4.11 0.63 -11.42
CA LEU A 169 3.95 -0.16 -10.19
C LEU A 169 3.10 -1.43 -10.40
N ASP A 170 2.59 -1.66 -11.60
CA ASP A 170 1.77 -2.84 -11.90
C ASP A 170 2.52 -4.17 -11.76
N ALA A 171 3.84 -4.15 -11.83
CA ALA A 171 4.66 -5.32 -11.55
C ALA A 171 4.78 -5.62 -10.05
N ASN A 172 4.77 -4.56 -9.24
CA ASN A 172 5.08 -4.60 -7.83
C ASN A 172 3.83 -4.71 -6.96
N ILE A 173 2.74 -4.02 -7.34
CA ILE A 173 1.48 -4.02 -6.61
C ILE A 173 0.44 -4.78 -7.42
N ARG A 174 -0.03 -5.89 -6.86
CA ARG A 174 -0.88 -6.86 -7.54
C ARG A 174 -2.23 -7.02 -6.86
N VAL A 175 -3.25 -7.31 -7.68
CA VAL A 175 -4.54 -7.79 -7.19
C VAL A 175 -4.50 -9.30 -7.11
N GLY A 176 -4.84 -9.85 -5.94
CA GLY A 176 -4.87 -11.30 -5.76
C GLY A 176 -5.05 -11.71 -4.30
N ASN A 177 -5.25 -13.01 -4.12
CA ASN A 177 -5.29 -13.61 -2.79
C ASN A 177 -3.88 -14.13 -2.44
N ALA A 178 -3.24 -13.52 -1.46
CA ALA A 178 -1.87 -13.88 -1.05
C ALA A 178 -1.77 -15.27 -0.38
N LEU A 179 -2.89 -15.83 0.06
CA LEU A 179 -2.95 -17.15 0.69
C LEU A 179 -3.26 -18.27 -0.31
N LEU A 180 -3.84 -17.91 -1.46
CA LEU A 180 -4.24 -18.85 -2.49
C LEU A 180 -3.44 -18.57 -3.75
N GLY A 181 -2.52 -19.44 -4.05
CA GLY A 181 -1.70 -19.28 -5.24
C GLY A 181 -0.81 -20.48 -5.49
N THR A 182 -0.18 -20.47 -6.64
CA THR A 182 0.79 -21.48 -7.04
C THR A 182 1.97 -20.82 -7.74
N THR A 183 3.08 -21.51 -7.76
CA THR A 183 4.27 -21.08 -8.51
C THR A 183 4.41 -21.87 -9.81
N PRO A 184 5.10 -21.34 -10.83
CA PRO A 184 5.39 -22.11 -12.03
C PRO A 184 6.05 -23.47 -11.76
N ALA A 185 6.89 -23.56 -10.71
CA ALA A 185 7.52 -24.80 -10.30
C ALA A 185 6.50 -25.82 -9.74
N LEU A 186 5.55 -25.35 -8.94
CA LEU A 186 4.47 -26.20 -8.43
C LEU A 186 3.51 -26.62 -9.55
N MET A 187 3.20 -25.72 -10.48
CA MET A 187 2.37 -26.05 -11.66
C MET A 187 3.02 -27.09 -12.56
N ALA A 188 4.34 -27.08 -12.70
CA ALA A 188 5.06 -28.07 -13.51
C ALA A 188 4.93 -29.49 -12.96
N GLY A 189 4.74 -29.64 -11.64
CA GLY A 189 4.49 -30.92 -10.97
C GLY A 189 3.05 -31.44 -11.08
N GLY A 190 2.13 -30.64 -11.64
CA GLY A 190 0.69 -30.92 -11.67
C GLY A 190 0.00 -30.70 -10.32
N VAL A 191 -1.30 -30.90 -10.29
CA VAL A 191 -2.08 -30.85 -9.05
C VAL A 191 -1.96 -32.21 -8.36
N PRO A 192 -1.46 -32.27 -7.10
CA PRO A 192 -1.32 -33.55 -6.41
C PRO A 192 -2.70 -34.19 -6.11
N ASP A 193 -2.75 -35.51 -6.11
CA ASP A 193 -4.01 -36.24 -5.89
C ASP A 193 -4.66 -35.93 -4.56
N GLU A 194 -3.87 -35.58 -3.53
CA GLU A 194 -4.36 -35.16 -2.21
C GLU A 194 -5.20 -33.88 -2.25
N ALA A 195 -5.00 -33.03 -3.27
CA ALA A 195 -5.80 -31.82 -3.46
C ALA A 195 -7.27 -32.12 -3.83
N PHE A 196 -7.56 -33.33 -4.24
CA PHE A 196 -8.93 -33.81 -4.56
C PHE A 196 -9.54 -34.63 -3.42
N ALA A 197 -8.82 -34.83 -2.32
CA ALA A 197 -9.34 -35.53 -1.16
C ALA A 197 -10.43 -34.69 -0.48
N ALA A 198 -11.53 -35.33 -0.07
CA ALA A 198 -12.57 -34.65 0.69
C ALA A 198 -12.02 -34.13 2.02
N LEU A 199 -12.37 -32.88 2.34
CA LEU A 199 -12.01 -32.31 3.64
C LEU A 199 -12.75 -33.06 4.74
N THR A 200 -12.02 -33.41 5.82
CA THR A 200 -12.64 -34.05 7.01
C THR A 200 -13.61 -33.05 7.63
N GLY A 201 -14.90 -33.27 7.44
CA GLY A 201 -15.96 -32.41 7.99
C GLY A 201 -17.06 -32.00 7.01
N ASP A 202 -17.00 -32.44 5.73
CA ASP A 202 -18.09 -32.35 4.77
C ASP A 202 -19.08 -33.50 4.92
#